data_06990e1369d5b6fbcd1054b99dd8e02c
#
_entry.id   06990e1369d5b6fbcd1054b99dd8e02c
#
_cell.length_a   1.000
_cell.length_b   1.000
_cell.length_c   1.000
_cell.angle_alpha   90.00
_cell.angle_beta   90.00
_cell.angle_gamma   90.00
#
_symmetry.space_group_name_H-M   'P 1'
#
loop_
_entity.id
_entity.type
_entity.pdbx_description
1 polymer ?
#
loop_
_entity_poly.entity_id
_entity_poly.type
_entity_poly.pdbx_seq_one_letter_code
_entity_poly.pdbx_strand_id
1 'polypeptide(L)' 'MGLPGSKALGGGLYELRDMGRGAGYRVYYTWVGDMIIILLAAGDKGSQERDIDLARRRLADLPDAP' A
#
# COMPACT_ATOMS: atom_id res chain seq x y z
N MET A 1 -8.73 -0.15 9.05
CA MET A 1 -8.25 1.06 9.73
C MET A 1 -6.92 1.48 9.13
N GLY A 2 -6.83 2.68 8.58
CA GLY A 2 -5.60 3.14 7.95
C GLY A 2 -4.80 4.07 8.85
N LEU A 3 -3.54 4.26 8.52
CA LEU A 3 -2.70 5.28 9.15
C LEU A 3 -3.22 6.67 8.78
N PRO A 4 -2.96 7.69 9.61
CA PRO A 4 -3.31 9.07 9.25
C PRO A 4 -2.72 9.44 7.87
N GLY A 5 -3.55 10.02 7.02
CA GLY A 5 -3.12 10.38 5.66
C GLY A 5 -3.18 9.25 4.66
N SER A 6 -3.62 8.06 5.07
CA SER A 6 -3.74 6.96 4.15
C SER A 6 -5.16 6.82 3.62
N LYS A 7 -5.29 6.03 2.55
CA LYS A 7 -6.54 5.79 1.86
C LYS A 7 -6.75 4.29 1.73
N ALA A 8 -7.93 3.82 2.09
CA ALA A 8 -8.28 2.42 1.91
C ALA A 8 -8.68 2.19 0.44
N LEU A 9 -8.04 1.22 -0.19
CA LEU A 9 -8.32 0.86 -1.57
C LEU A 9 -9.24 -0.36 -1.70
N GLY A 10 -9.63 -0.95 -0.58
CA GLY A 10 -10.48 -2.12 -0.55
C GLY A 10 -9.68 -3.41 -0.47
N GLY A 11 -10.29 -4.48 0.03
CA GLY A 11 -9.65 -5.78 0.11
C GLY A 11 -8.46 -5.85 1.06
N GLY A 12 -8.34 -4.90 1.99
CA GLY A 12 -7.23 -4.88 2.92
C GLY A 12 -6.01 -4.10 2.44
N LEU A 13 -6.09 -3.48 1.27
CA LEU A 13 -4.99 -2.69 0.70
C LEU A 13 -5.15 -1.22 1.07
N TYR A 14 -4.05 -0.59 1.47
CA TYR A 14 -4.01 0.83 1.83
C TYR A 14 -2.90 1.53 1.08
N GLU A 15 -3.12 2.81 0.79
CA GLU A 15 -2.15 3.68 0.14
C GLU A 15 -1.83 4.84 1.07
N LEU A 16 -0.55 5.10 1.28
CA LEU A 16 -0.07 6.25 2.05
C LEU A 16 0.79 7.11 1.13
N ARG A 17 0.44 8.38 1.00
CA ARG A 17 1.25 9.34 0.25
C ARG A 17 2.26 9.98 1.16
N ASP A 18 3.48 10.07 0.67
CA ASP A 18 4.52 10.79 1.39
C ASP A 18 4.63 12.20 0.78
N MET A 19 4.00 13.14 1.44
CA MET A 19 3.97 14.52 0.96
C MET A 19 5.31 15.25 1.15
N GLY A 20 6.18 14.70 1.98
CA GLY A 20 7.47 15.33 2.26
C GLY A 20 8.56 15.00 1.26
N ARG A 21 8.33 14.01 0.40
CA ARG A 21 9.34 13.52 -0.54
C ARG A 21 9.07 13.91 -1.98
N GLY A 22 8.17 14.86 -2.17
CA GLY A 22 7.82 15.28 -3.50
C GLY A 22 6.58 14.58 -4.02
N ALA A 23 6.16 15.00 -5.21
CA ALA A 23 4.89 14.56 -5.77
C ALA A 23 4.95 13.09 -6.16
N GLY A 24 3.96 12.34 -5.74
CA GLY A 24 3.72 11.01 -6.26
C GLY A 24 4.33 9.87 -5.48
N TYR A 25 5.16 10.12 -4.48
CA TYR A 25 5.70 9.02 -3.70
C TYR A 25 4.60 8.39 -2.85
N ARG A 26 4.46 7.07 -2.96
CA ARG A 26 3.40 6.34 -2.28
C ARG A 26 3.92 5.03 -1.70
N VAL A 27 3.33 4.62 -0.58
CA VAL A 27 3.58 3.33 0.04
C VAL A 27 2.26 2.58 0.09
N TYR A 28 2.27 1.33 -0.39
CA TYR A 28 1.11 0.45 -0.35
C TYR A 28 1.35 -0.59 0.73
N TYR A 29 0.38 -0.74 1.62
CA TYR A 29 0.56 -1.62 2.76
C TYR A 29 -0.76 -2.32 3.11
N THR A 30 -0.64 -3.32 3.96
CA THR A 30 -1.78 -4.01 4.56
C THR A 30 -1.51 -4.24 6.04
N TRP A 31 -2.54 -4.62 6.75
CA TRP A 31 -2.44 -5.03 8.13
C TRP A 31 -2.55 -6.54 8.22
N VAL A 32 -1.68 -7.17 9.03
CA VAL A 32 -1.81 -8.56 9.44
C VAL A 32 -1.84 -8.53 10.95
N GLY A 33 -3.04 -8.72 11.51
CA GLY A 33 -3.25 -8.46 12.92
C GLY A 33 -3.00 -6.99 13.24
N ASP A 34 -2.07 -6.71 14.11
CA ASP A 34 -1.65 -5.35 14.46
C ASP A 34 -0.32 -4.96 13.80
N MET A 35 0.16 -5.76 12.85
CA MET A 35 1.40 -5.48 12.12
C MET A 35 1.11 -4.89 10.76
N ILE A 36 1.94 -3.92 10.36
CA ILE A 36 1.89 -3.35 9.02
C ILE A 36 2.88 -4.09 8.13
N ILE A 37 2.40 -4.55 6.98
CA ILE A 37 3.23 -5.19 5.97
C ILE A 37 3.31 -4.27 4.77
N ILE A 38 4.50 -3.81 4.45
CA ILE A 38 4.73 -2.97 3.26
C ILE A 38 4.76 -3.89 2.05
N LEU A 39 3.86 -3.64 1.10
CA LEU A 39 3.75 -4.45 -0.10
C LEU A 39 4.55 -3.84 -1.24
N LEU A 40 4.60 -2.51 -1.32
CA LEU A 40 5.28 -1.82 -2.40
C LEU A 40 5.49 -0.37 -1.99
N ALA A 41 6.67 0.16 -2.30
CA ALA A 41 6.93 1.59 -2.24
C ALA A 41 7.20 2.07 -3.66
N ALA A 42 6.46 3.08 -4.12
CA ALA A 42 6.56 3.57 -5.47
C ALA A 42 6.64 5.09 -5.48
N GLY A 43 7.47 5.61 -6.36
CA GLY A 43 7.76 7.03 -6.37
C GLY A 43 7.15 7.81 -7.51
N ASP A 44 6.23 7.25 -8.27
CA ASP A 44 5.75 7.88 -9.49
C ASP A 44 4.23 7.84 -9.57
N LYS A 45 3.64 9.03 -9.73
CA LYS A 45 2.20 9.15 -9.92
C LYS A 45 1.74 8.48 -11.21
N GLY A 46 2.56 8.50 -12.25
CA GLY A 46 2.20 7.93 -13.54
C GLY A 46 2.09 6.42 -13.54
N SER A 47 2.66 5.74 -12.55
CA SER A 47 2.60 4.29 -12.46
C SER A 47 1.58 3.78 -11.45
N GLN A 48 0.72 4.66 -10.92
CA GLN A 48 -0.15 4.32 -9.80
C GLN A 48 -1.02 3.10 -10.06
N GLU A 49 -1.64 3.03 -11.22
CA GLU A 49 -2.52 1.92 -11.56
C GLU A 49 -1.77 0.57 -11.57
N ARG A 50 -0.61 0.57 -12.22
CA ARG A 50 0.23 -0.61 -12.29
C ARG A 50 0.76 -1.00 -10.90
N ASP A 51 1.10 0.00 -10.09
CA ASP A 51 1.62 -0.23 -8.74
C ASP A 51 0.55 -0.83 -7.83
N ILE A 52 -0.68 -0.36 -7.96
CA ILE A 52 -1.81 -0.93 -7.20
C ILE A 52 -2.01 -2.40 -7.60
N ASP A 53 -1.96 -2.71 -8.89
CA ASP A 53 -2.09 -4.09 -9.35
C ASP A 53 -1.00 -4.97 -8.77
N LEU A 54 0.24 -4.49 -8.76
CA LEU A 54 1.35 -5.24 -8.20
C LEU A 54 1.18 -5.42 -6.68
N ALA A 55 0.76 -4.37 -5.99
CA ALA A 55 0.53 -4.45 -4.55
C ALA A 55 -0.57 -5.47 -4.22
N ARG A 56 -1.62 -5.52 -5.02
CA ARG A 56 -2.69 -6.50 -4.84
C ARG A 56 -2.20 -7.93 -5.05
N ARG A 57 -1.32 -8.15 -6.01
CA ARG A 57 -0.73 -9.47 -6.22
C ARG A 57 0.11 -9.89 -5.01
N ARG A 58 0.90 -8.97 -4.48
CA ARG A 58 1.72 -9.24 -3.31
C ARG A 58 0.86 -9.50 -2.08
N LEU A 59 -0.24 -8.77 -1.94
CA LEU A 59 -1.18 -9.01 -0.86
C LEU A 59 -1.78 -10.41 -0.96
N ALA A 60 -2.18 -10.83 -2.17
CA ALA A 60 -2.76 -12.15 -2.39
C ALA A 60 -1.75 -13.27 -2.12
N ASP A 61 -0.46 -12.98 -2.28
CA ASP A 61 0.60 -13.97 -2.07
C ASP A 61 1.06 -14.09 -0.62
N LEU A 62 0.57 -13.20 0.26
CA LEU A 62 0.92 -13.31 1.68
C LEU A 62 0.34 -14.59 2.26
N PRO A 63 1.12 -15.29 3.10
CA PRO A 63 0.56 -16.44 3.81
C PRO A 63 -0.53 -15.96 4.76
N ASP A 64 -1.50 -16.84 5.01
CA ASP A 64 -2.53 -16.55 6.00
C ASP A 64 -1.90 -16.31 7.35
N ALA A 65 -2.45 -15.33 8.09
CA ALA A 65 -1.97 -15.08 9.43
C ALA A 65 -2.19 -16.32 10.30
N PRO A 66 -1.20 -16.69 11.11
CA PRO A 66 -1.33 -17.83 12.01
C PRO A 66 -2.39 -17.60 13.07
#